data_55f64a0caf609b43eab54f791049b51d
#
_entry.id   55f64a0caf609b43eab54f791049b51d
#
_cell.length_a   1.000
_cell.length_b   1.000
_cell.length_c   1.000
_cell.angle_alpha   90.00
_cell.angle_beta   90.00
_cell.angle_gamma   90.00
#
_symmetry.space_group_name_H-M   'P 1'
#
loop_
_entity.id
_entity.type
_entity.pdbx_description
1 polymer ?
#
loop_
_entity_poly.entity_id
_entity_poly.type
_entity_poly.pdbx_seq_one_letter_code
_entity_poly.pdbx_strand_id
1 'polypeptide(L)'
;MKDSIKALRELEKRLYAYQYAMAVADYDSETVAPPESSAGRAEAMEVLSRAYFDQLVSADTAALLQRAAADAETEQEKAEVRELQRSYDEIGKIPAEEYAAFTKLTQESMPAWGKAKRGNDFASFAPYLEKIVESLRAQAHYFAPDRDPYEVWLDRYEHGLTIAQCDTFFAALRETIVPLLAAIKERGSAIRTDFLYQDWPIEQQRKLSKKIMKVWGLDPDHCVLGETEHPFTSGFWHGDVRITTHYMPQDMFSNLYSVAHEGGHALYELNVDPKYDYTILAGGATTGLHESQSRLFENYVGRSRAFIHYLYPTLLELFPQQLNGVTEEEIYRAVNRAEPSLIRTEADELTYSLHIMVRYELEKALMQGTLTVADLPAAWNAKYKEYLGVDVPDDTHGCLQDIHWAMGDMGYFPSYALGSAYSAQAVDDLRKSMDLDAQWAEGNMQPLKDALRSRVWQHGRAKEPQWLVQSLCGGAFDAAHYTNYLKNKYTELYGL
;
A
#
# COMPACT_ATOMS: atom_id res chain seq x y z
N MET A 1 -8.94 -4.29 36.36
CA MET A 1 -9.37 -4.81 35.04
C MET A 1 -10.54 -5.76 35.26
N LYS A 2 -11.66 -5.51 34.61
CA LYS A 2 -12.88 -6.32 34.74
C LYS A 2 -12.71 -7.68 34.02
N ASP A 3 -13.51 -8.67 34.42
CA ASP A 3 -13.33 -10.04 33.89
C ASP A 3 -13.67 -10.16 32.40
N SER A 4 -14.60 -9.34 31.89
CA SER A 4 -14.90 -9.27 30.45
C SER A 4 -13.70 -8.74 29.62
N ILE A 5 -12.97 -7.75 30.13
CA ILE A 5 -11.77 -7.20 29.47
C ILE A 5 -10.62 -8.23 29.50
N LYS A 6 -10.46 -8.98 30.59
CA LYS A 6 -9.49 -10.09 30.62
C LYS A 6 -9.83 -11.15 29.58
N ALA A 7 -11.12 -11.54 29.51
CA ALA A 7 -11.57 -12.54 28.53
C ALA A 7 -11.41 -12.04 27.07
N LEU A 8 -11.63 -10.72 26.83
CA LEU A 8 -11.39 -10.09 25.52
C LEU A 8 -9.92 -10.25 25.11
N ARG A 9 -8.97 -9.88 25.97
CA ARG A 9 -7.53 -10.00 25.71
C ARG A 9 -7.06 -11.44 25.53
N GLU A 10 -7.66 -12.39 26.23
CA GLU A 10 -7.39 -13.82 25.99
C GLU A 10 -7.92 -14.29 24.63
N LEU A 11 -9.04 -13.73 24.13
CA LEU A 11 -9.52 -13.97 22.79
C LEU A 11 -8.59 -13.37 21.75
N GLU A 12 -8.22 -12.08 21.90
CA GLU A 12 -7.29 -11.38 20.99
C GLU A 12 -5.96 -12.13 20.87
N LYS A 13 -5.41 -12.62 22.00
CA LYS A 13 -4.17 -13.39 22.01
C LYS A 13 -4.29 -14.70 21.23
N ARG A 14 -5.45 -15.38 21.27
CA ARG A 14 -5.69 -16.58 20.46
C ARG A 14 -5.83 -16.24 18.97
N LEU A 15 -6.57 -15.17 18.65
CA LEU A 15 -6.70 -14.70 17.27
C LEU A 15 -5.35 -14.30 16.68
N TYR A 16 -4.53 -13.56 17.45
CA TYR A 16 -3.16 -13.24 17.10
C TYR A 16 -2.32 -14.49 16.79
N ALA A 17 -2.41 -15.54 17.61
CA ALA A 17 -1.63 -16.75 17.38
C ALA A 17 -1.98 -17.44 16.04
N TYR A 18 -3.26 -17.46 15.65
CA TYR A 18 -3.67 -17.97 14.34
C TYR A 18 -3.17 -17.08 13.21
N GLN A 19 -3.33 -15.75 13.33
CA GLN A 19 -2.85 -14.79 12.32
C GLN A 19 -1.33 -14.87 12.15
N TYR A 20 -0.58 -14.94 13.24
CA TYR A 20 0.87 -15.12 13.22
C TYR A 20 1.29 -16.39 12.45
N ALA A 21 0.66 -17.53 12.76
CA ALA A 21 0.98 -18.80 12.09
C ALA A 21 0.66 -18.76 10.59
N MET A 22 -0.48 -18.18 10.20
CA MET A 22 -0.86 -17.99 8.80
C MET A 22 0.09 -17.06 8.08
N ALA A 23 0.40 -15.91 8.66
CA ALA A 23 1.31 -14.92 8.06
C ALA A 23 2.73 -15.47 7.86
N VAL A 24 3.24 -16.30 8.79
CA VAL A 24 4.53 -16.99 8.60
C VAL A 24 4.47 -17.98 7.44
N ALA A 25 3.38 -18.74 7.30
CA ALA A 25 3.20 -19.67 6.19
C ALA A 25 3.09 -18.93 4.83
N ASP A 26 2.44 -17.78 4.82
CA ASP A 26 2.34 -16.93 3.63
C ASP A 26 3.71 -16.35 3.25
N TYR A 27 4.45 -15.79 4.21
CA TYR A 27 5.80 -15.29 3.96
C TYR A 27 6.74 -16.39 3.44
N ASP A 28 6.70 -17.58 4.06
CA ASP A 28 7.50 -18.74 3.63
C ASP A 28 7.18 -19.13 2.19
N SER A 29 5.88 -19.06 1.80
CA SER A 29 5.44 -19.40 0.44
C SER A 29 6.01 -18.50 -0.65
N GLU A 30 6.20 -17.23 -0.34
CA GLU A 30 6.70 -16.23 -1.28
C GLU A 30 8.23 -16.16 -1.31
N THR A 31 8.93 -16.75 -0.32
CA THR A 31 10.37 -16.57 -0.15
C THR A 31 11.20 -17.84 -0.30
N VAL A 32 10.97 -18.85 0.53
CA VAL A 32 11.87 -20.01 0.64
C VAL A 32 11.21 -21.37 0.47
N ALA A 33 9.87 -21.44 0.47
CA ALA A 33 9.16 -22.71 0.33
C ALA A 33 9.38 -23.37 -1.04
N PRO A 34 9.66 -24.67 -1.11
CA PRO A 34 9.72 -25.37 -2.39
C PRO A 34 8.37 -25.30 -3.12
N PRO A 35 8.36 -25.19 -4.48
CA PRO A 35 7.10 -25.10 -5.25
C PRO A 35 6.09 -26.21 -4.96
N GLU A 36 6.56 -27.43 -4.71
CA GLU A 36 5.71 -28.61 -4.42
C GLU A 36 5.10 -28.59 -3.00
N SER A 37 5.46 -27.63 -2.14
CA SER A 37 4.92 -27.51 -0.77
C SER A 37 3.47 -26.98 -0.73
N SER A 38 2.96 -26.45 -1.84
CA SER A 38 1.68 -25.73 -1.90
C SER A 38 0.48 -26.51 -1.40
N ALA A 39 0.38 -27.80 -1.73
CA ALA A 39 -0.74 -28.65 -1.31
C ALA A 39 -0.78 -28.83 0.22
N GLY A 40 0.37 -29.16 0.85
CA GLY A 40 0.44 -29.34 2.31
C GLY A 40 0.18 -28.04 3.07
N ARG A 41 0.67 -26.91 2.53
CA ARG A 41 0.40 -25.57 3.09
C ARG A 41 -1.09 -25.22 3.00
N ALA A 42 -1.75 -25.48 1.85
CA ALA A 42 -3.17 -25.21 1.69
C ALA A 42 -4.04 -25.92 2.73
N GLU A 43 -3.78 -27.20 3.02
CA GLU A 43 -4.46 -27.95 4.08
C GLU A 43 -4.25 -27.34 5.47
N ALA A 44 -3.02 -26.93 5.79
CA ALA A 44 -2.72 -26.28 7.07
C ALA A 44 -3.43 -24.92 7.19
N MET A 45 -3.42 -24.11 6.13
CA MET A 45 -4.07 -22.81 6.08
C MET A 45 -5.58 -22.91 6.18
N GLU A 46 -6.21 -23.94 5.59
CA GLU A 46 -7.64 -24.20 5.75
C GLU A 46 -8.01 -24.43 7.22
N VAL A 47 -7.24 -25.28 7.93
CA VAL A 47 -7.50 -25.56 9.35
C VAL A 47 -7.31 -24.31 10.21
N LEU A 48 -6.23 -23.54 9.98
CA LEU A 48 -5.93 -22.34 10.77
C LEU A 48 -6.94 -21.23 10.52
N SER A 49 -7.28 -20.96 9.27
CA SER A 49 -8.25 -19.91 8.91
C SER A 49 -9.66 -20.25 9.42
N ARG A 50 -10.04 -21.54 9.38
CA ARG A 50 -11.29 -21.99 9.95
C ARG A 50 -11.31 -21.80 11.47
N ALA A 51 -10.25 -22.18 12.16
CA ALA A 51 -10.16 -22.01 13.61
C ALA A 51 -10.21 -20.53 14.02
N TYR A 52 -9.56 -19.64 13.24
CA TYR A 52 -9.66 -18.20 13.42
C TYR A 52 -11.11 -17.71 13.23
N PHE A 53 -11.74 -18.09 12.12
CA PHE A 53 -13.12 -17.72 11.81
C PHE A 53 -14.10 -18.18 12.90
N ASP A 54 -14.07 -19.46 13.27
CA ASP A 54 -14.97 -20.03 14.27
C ASP A 54 -14.81 -19.35 15.65
N GLN A 55 -13.61 -18.88 15.97
CA GLN A 55 -13.35 -18.09 17.19
C GLN A 55 -13.92 -16.68 17.06
N LEU A 56 -13.64 -15.97 15.95
CA LEU A 56 -14.02 -14.59 15.77
C LEU A 56 -15.53 -14.43 15.66
N VAL A 57 -16.22 -15.26 14.88
CA VAL A 57 -17.65 -15.11 14.52
C VAL A 57 -18.56 -16.00 15.38
N SER A 58 -18.16 -16.35 16.61
CA SER A 58 -18.97 -17.15 17.51
C SER A 58 -20.01 -16.35 18.28
N ALA A 59 -21.09 -17.01 18.72
CA ALA A 59 -22.05 -16.42 19.64
C ALA A 59 -21.41 -15.98 20.97
N ASP A 60 -20.41 -16.72 21.43
CA ASP A 60 -19.64 -16.40 22.64
C ASP A 60 -18.86 -15.10 22.48
N THR A 61 -18.26 -14.88 21.31
CA THR A 61 -17.56 -13.63 20.98
C THR A 61 -18.54 -12.46 20.89
N ALA A 62 -19.70 -12.62 20.26
CA ALA A 62 -20.73 -11.58 20.25
C ALA A 62 -21.17 -11.17 21.66
N ALA A 63 -21.46 -12.16 22.51
CA ALA A 63 -21.83 -11.91 23.91
C ALA A 63 -20.68 -11.30 24.72
N LEU A 64 -19.43 -11.66 24.44
CA LEU A 64 -18.23 -11.10 25.07
C LEU A 64 -18.07 -9.63 24.67
N LEU A 65 -18.16 -9.29 23.39
CA LEU A 65 -18.06 -7.92 22.89
C LEU A 65 -19.10 -7.00 23.55
N GLN A 66 -20.36 -7.45 23.69
CA GLN A 66 -21.37 -6.67 24.39
C GLN A 66 -21.01 -6.39 25.86
N ARG A 67 -20.52 -7.41 26.58
CA ARG A 67 -20.10 -7.23 27.98
C ARG A 67 -18.86 -6.35 28.09
N ALA A 68 -17.88 -6.55 27.21
CA ALA A 68 -16.65 -5.77 27.19
C ALA A 68 -16.93 -4.30 26.86
N ALA A 69 -17.87 -4.01 25.93
CA ALA A 69 -18.29 -2.65 25.62
C ALA A 69 -18.90 -1.91 26.81
N ALA A 70 -19.70 -2.61 27.63
CA ALA A 70 -20.27 -2.05 28.86
C ALA A 70 -19.24 -1.84 29.98
N ASP A 71 -18.15 -2.63 29.95
CA ASP A 71 -17.14 -2.68 31.01
C ASP A 71 -15.89 -1.87 30.69
N ALA A 72 -15.65 -1.46 29.44
CA ALA A 72 -14.47 -0.71 29.00
C ALA A 72 -14.40 0.68 29.63
N GLU A 73 -13.34 0.96 30.39
CA GLU A 73 -13.16 2.21 31.12
C GLU A 73 -12.08 3.09 30.48
N THR A 74 -10.97 2.49 30.08
CA THR A 74 -9.85 3.22 29.47
C THR A 74 -10.01 3.39 27.96
N GLU A 75 -9.35 4.39 27.39
CA GLU A 75 -9.34 4.61 25.93
C GLU A 75 -8.79 3.40 25.16
N GLN A 76 -7.80 2.69 25.72
CA GLN A 76 -7.28 1.46 25.14
C GLN A 76 -8.35 0.36 25.09
N GLU A 77 -9.04 0.09 26.20
CA GLU A 77 -10.09 -0.92 26.28
C GLU A 77 -11.23 -0.62 25.30
N LYS A 78 -11.64 0.65 25.20
CA LYS A 78 -12.65 1.09 24.22
C LYS A 78 -12.18 0.86 22.79
N ALA A 79 -10.90 1.11 22.50
CA ALA A 79 -10.32 0.87 21.19
C ALA A 79 -10.22 -0.62 20.86
N GLU A 80 -9.79 -1.47 21.82
CA GLU A 80 -9.77 -2.93 21.66
C GLU A 80 -11.18 -3.47 21.30
N VAL A 81 -12.19 -3.04 22.03
CA VAL A 81 -13.60 -3.42 21.74
C VAL A 81 -14.04 -2.93 20.37
N ARG A 82 -13.74 -1.67 20.02
CA ARG A 82 -14.13 -1.08 18.73
C ARG A 82 -13.54 -1.84 17.56
N GLU A 83 -12.22 -2.07 17.58
CA GLU A 83 -11.53 -2.74 16.48
C GLU A 83 -11.93 -4.22 16.36
N LEU A 84 -12.10 -4.92 17.48
CA LEU A 84 -12.56 -6.30 17.44
C LEU A 84 -14.02 -6.40 16.98
N GLN A 85 -14.88 -5.43 17.34
CA GLN A 85 -16.24 -5.35 16.84
C GLN A 85 -16.27 -5.11 15.32
N ARG A 86 -15.38 -4.25 14.80
CA ARG A 86 -15.22 -4.05 13.35
C ARG A 86 -14.87 -5.36 12.65
N SER A 87 -13.86 -6.06 13.14
CA SER A 87 -13.44 -7.36 12.57
C SER A 87 -14.56 -8.41 12.64
N TYR A 88 -15.30 -8.44 13.74
CA TYR A 88 -16.48 -9.31 13.88
C TYR A 88 -17.56 -8.95 12.85
N ASP A 89 -17.89 -7.66 12.71
CA ASP A 89 -18.95 -7.18 11.81
C ASP A 89 -18.62 -7.40 10.34
N GLU A 90 -17.36 -7.24 9.94
CA GLU A 90 -16.89 -7.45 8.55
C GLU A 90 -17.20 -8.84 8.00
N ILE A 91 -17.28 -9.84 8.87
CA ILE A 91 -17.55 -11.21 8.48
C ILE A 91 -18.96 -11.63 8.94
N GLY A 92 -19.29 -11.30 10.19
CA GLY A 92 -20.51 -11.80 10.84
C GLY A 92 -21.83 -11.25 10.27
N LYS A 93 -21.79 -10.13 9.56
CA LYS A 93 -22.99 -9.57 8.89
C LYS A 93 -23.34 -10.25 7.58
N ILE A 94 -22.39 -10.95 6.95
CA ILE A 94 -22.62 -11.67 5.69
C ILE A 94 -23.21 -13.05 6.03
N PRO A 95 -24.30 -13.49 5.38
CA PRO A 95 -24.79 -14.85 5.52
C PRO A 95 -23.69 -15.89 5.22
N ALA A 96 -23.55 -16.89 6.09
CA ALA A 96 -22.42 -17.83 6.03
C ALA A 96 -22.30 -18.56 4.66
N GLU A 97 -23.45 -18.88 4.04
CA GLU A 97 -23.49 -19.51 2.71
C GLU A 97 -22.96 -18.56 1.61
N GLU A 98 -23.29 -17.28 1.69
CA GLU A 98 -22.82 -16.27 0.73
C GLU A 98 -21.34 -15.95 0.95
N TYR A 99 -20.88 -15.89 2.19
CA TYR A 99 -19.48 -15.73 2.52
C TYR A 99 -18.64 -16.91 1.97
N ALA A 100 -19.09 -18.14 2.19
CA ALA A 100 -18.42 -19.34 1.66
C ALA A 100 -18.43 -19.37 0.12
N ALA A 101 -19.54 -18.99 -0.52
CA ALA A 101 -19.66 -18.90 -1.98
C ALA A 101 -18.72 -17.83 -2.55
N PHE A 102 -18.60 -16.67 -1.91
CA PHE A 102 -17.70 -15.61 -2.32
C PHE A 102 -16.23 -16.01 -2.17
N THR A 103 -15.87 -16.63 -1.05
CA THR A 103 -14.51 -17.17 -0.83
C THR A 103 -14.13 -18.17 -1.91
N LYS A 104 -15.02 -19.10 -2.25
CA LYS A 104 -14.79 -20.05 -3.36
C LYS A 104 -14.66 -19.34 -4.69
N LEU A 105 -15.51 -18.34 -4.97
CA LEU A 105 -15.47 -17.56 -6.21
C LEU A 105 -14.12 -16.86 -6.39
N THR A 106 -13.59 -16.21 -5.35
CA THR A 106 -12.29 -15.50 -5.42
C THR A 106 -11.14 -16.49 -5.58
N GLN A 107 -11.16 -17.63 -4.92
CA GLN A 107 -10.15 -18.70 -5.11
C GLN A 107 -10.13 -19.25 -6.55
N GLU A 108 -11.29 -19.40 -7.19
CA GLU A 108 -11.40 -19.82 -8.58
C GLU A 108 -11.04 -18.69 -9.55
N SER A 109 -11.34 -17.46 -9.20
CA SER A 109 -11.11 -16.26 -10.00
C SER A 109 -9.63 -15.94 -10.20
N MET A 110 -8.79 -16.06 -9.16
CA MET A 110 -7.36 -15.72 -9.24
C MET A 110 -6.59 -16.53 -10.29
N PRO A 111 -6.65 -17.88 -10.33
CA PRO A 111 -5.99 -18.63 -11.38
C PRO A 111 -6.62 -18.41 -12.77
N ALA A 112 -7.94 -18.14 -12.84
CA ALA A 112 -8.62 -17.78 -14.09
C ALA A 112 -8.10 -16.44 -14.62
N TRP A 113 -7.97 -15.43 -13.75
CA TRP A 113 -7.33 -14.14 -14.08
C TRP A 113 -5.90 -14.32 -14.59
N GLY A 114 -5.07 -15.09 -13.88
CA GLY A 114 -3.69 -15.32 -14.29
C GLY A 114 -3.58 -16.00 -15.68
N LYS A 115 -4.51 -16.91 -15.99
CA LYS A 115 -4.59 -17.53 -17.33
C LYS A 115 -5.05 -16.53 -18.39
N ALA A 116 -6.10 -15.75 -18.09
CA ALA A 116 -6.63 -14.72 -18.98
C ALA A 116 -5.57 -13.65 -19.28
N LYS A 117 -4.83 -13.17 -18.27
CA LYS A 117 -3.73 -12.21 -18.43
C LYS A 117 -2.64 -12.74 -19.35
N ARG A 118 -2.16 -13.98 -19.14
CA ARG A 118 -1.14 -14.58 -20.02
C ARG A 118 -1.63 -14.85 -21.42
N GLY A 119 -2.92 -15.12 -21.59
CA GLY A 119 -3.56 -15.40 -22.89
C GLY A 119 -4.12 -14.18 -23.60
N ASN A 120 -4.08 -13.02 -22.99
CA ASN A 120 -4.77 -11.81 -23.47
C ASN A 120 -6.25 -12.07 -23.78
N ASP A 121 -6.97 -12.70 -22.84
CA ASP A 121 -8.34 -13.19 -23.02
C ASP A 121 -9.24 -12.69 -21.88
N PHE A 122 -9.61 -11.41 -21.92
CA PHE A 122 -10.53 -10.82 -20.93
C PHE A 122 -11.89 -11.53 -20.92
N ALA A 123 -12.37 -12.01 -22.08
CA ALA A 123 -13.66 -12.66 -22.17
C ALA A 123 -13.77 -13.92 -21.29
N SER A 124 -12.67 -14.65 -21.09
CA SER A 124 -12.66 -15.81 -20.18
C SER A 124 -12.69 -15.42 -18.70
N PHE A 125 -12.24 -14.23 -18.33
CA PHE A 125 -12.25 -13.71 -16.98
C PHE A 125 -13.53 -12.94 -16.62
N ALA A 126 -14.14 -12.27 -17.58
CA ALA A 126 -15.33 -11.42 -17.39
C ALA A 126 -16.45 -12.07 -16.57
N PRO A 127 -16.83 -13.37 -16.77
CA PRO A 127 -17.89 -14.00 -15.95
C PRO A 127 -17.56 -14.14 -14.46
N TYR A 128 -16.27 -14.22 -14.09
CA TYR A 128 -15.84 -14.21 -12.70
C TYR A 128 -15.97 -12.80 -12.12
N LEU A 129 -15.52 -11.79 -12.84
CA LEU A 129 -15.59 -10.40 -12.41
C LEU A 129 -17.06 -9.94 -12.26
N GLU A 130 -17.97 -10.34 -13.15
CA GLU A 130 -19.42 -10.07 -13.03
C GLU A 130 -19.96 -10.58 -11.70
N LYS A 131 -19.70 -11.86 -11.39
CA LYS A 131 -20.15 -12.47 -10.12
C LYS A 131 -19.53 -11.84 -8.90
N ILE A 132 -18.24 -11.43 -8.98
CA ILE A 132 -17.57 -10.71 -7.90
C ILE A 132 -18.24 -9.38 -7.64
N VAL A 133 -18.49 -8.57 -8.67
CA VAL A 133 -19.15 -7.27 -8.57
C VAL A 133 -20.58 -7.43 -8.00
N GLU A 134 -21.36 -8.41 -8.47
CA GLU A 134 -22.70 -8.72 -7.95
C GLU A 134 -22.64 -9.10 -6.46
N SER A 135 -21.73 -9.99 -6.09
CA SER A 135 -21.56 -10.42 -4.70
C SER A 135 -21.16 -9.26 -3.79
N LEU A 136 -20.20 -8.41 -4.23
CA LEU A 136 -19.77 -7.25 -3.44
C LEU A 136 -20.88 -6.20 -3.27
N ARG A 137 -21.73 -6.00 -4.28
CA ARG A 137 -22.93 -5.14 -4.15
C ARG A 137 -23.90 -5.70 -3.12
N ALA A 138 -24.16 -7.02 -3.15
CA ALA A 138 -25.05 -7.68 -2.19
C ALA A 138 -24.47 -7.58 -0.77
N GLN A 139 -23.18 -7.84 -0.60
CA GLN A 139 -22.50 -7.74 0.69
C GLN A 139 -22.51 -6.32 1.24
N ALA A 140 -22.28 -5.30 0.42
CA ALA A 140 -22.37 -3.89 0.83
C ALA A 140 -23.74 -3.57 1.46
N HIS A 141 -24.82 -4.16 0.95
CA HIS A 141 -26.16 -3.98 1.50
C HIS A 141 -26.32 -4.56 2.93
N TYR A 142 -25.60 -5.64 3.27
CA TYR A 142 -25.60 -6.17 4.64
C TYR A 142 -24.88 -5.25 5.64
N PHE A 143 -23.89 -4.51 5.18
CA PHE A 143 -23.16 -3.56 6.04
C PHE A 143 -23.92 -2.24 6.21
N ALA A 144 -24.42 -1.68 5.12
CA ALA A 144 -25.07 -0.38 5.11
C ALA A 144 -26.06 -0.27 3.92
N PRO A 145 -27.34 -0.71 4.12
CA PRO A 145 -28.31 -0.83 3.04
C PRO A 145 -28.66 0.48 2.32
N ASP A 146 -28.48 1.62 3.00
CA ASP A 146 -28.82 2.95 2.50
C ASP A 146 -27.61 3.71 1.92
N ARG A 147 -26.39 3.13 1.95
CA ARG A 147 -25.19 3.74 1.39
C ARG A 147 -24.91 3.24 -0.01
N ASP A 148 -24.20 4.08 -0.79
CA ASP A 148 -23.64 3.65 -2.08
C ASP A 148 -22.74 2.42 -1.87
N PRO A 149 -22.90 1.33 -2.64
CA PRO A 149 -22.11 0.11 -2.47
C PRO A 149 -20.60 0.35 -2.56
N TYR A 150 -20.17 1.25 -3.43
CA TYR A 150 -18.74 1.55 -3.55
C TYR A 150 -18.20 2.29 -2.33
N GLU A 151 -18.99 3.20 -1.75
CA GLU A 151 -18.60 3.92 -0.53
C GLU A 151 -18.44 2.98 0.68
N VAL A 152 -19.23 1.90 0.74
CA VAL A 152 -19.07 0.87 1.78
C VAL A 152 -17.70 0.20 1.68
N TRP A 153 -17.24 -0.10 0.47
CA TRP A 153 -15.95 -0.74 0.26
C TRP A 153 -14.77 0.23 0.42
N LEU A 154 -14.93 1.49 0.07
CA LEU A 154 -13.94 2.54 0.41
C LEU A 154 -13.72 2.64 1.92
N ASP A 155 -14.82 2.68 2.68
CA ASP A 155 -14.80 2.77 4.15
C ASP A 155 -14.10 1.56 4.81
N ARG A 156 -14.11 0.39 4.17
CA ARG A 156 -13.44 -0.81 4.67
C ARG A 156 -11.91 -0.66 4.71
N TYR A 157 -11.34 -0.02 3.70
CA TYR A 157 -9.88 0.19 3.60
C TYR A 157 -9.43 1.48 4.28
N GLU A 158 -10.27 2.52 4.21
CA GLU A 158 -10.03 3.83 4.79
C GLU A 158 -11.26 4.31 5.56
N HIS A 159 -11.34 3.96 6.84
CA HIS A 159 -12.52 4.26 7.65
C HIS A 159 -12.89 5.74 7.65
N GLY A 160 -14.12 6.03 7.24
CA GLY A 160 -14.67 7.37 7.10
C GLY A 160 -14.41 8.03 5.75
N LEU A 161 -13.75 7.35 4.81
CA LEU A 161 -13.58 7.86 3.44
C LEU A 161 -14.88 7.78 2.65
N THR A 162 -15.20 8.86 1.94
CA THR A 162 -16.40 8.97 1.12
C THR A 162 -16.08 9.15 -0.37
N ILE A 163 -17.02 8.80 -1.24
CA ILE A 163 -16.93 9.05 -2.69
C ILE A 163 -16.71 10.55 -2.95
N ALA A 164 -17.42 11.44 -2.22
CA ALA A 164 -17.26 12.88 -2.41
C ALA A 164 -15.84 13.39 -2.11
N GLN A 165 -15.19 12.83 -1.09
CA GLN A 165 -13.79 13.15 -0.78
C GLN A 165 -12.84 12.63 -1.87
N CYS A 166 -13.03 11.40 -2.34
CA CYS A 166 -12.26 10.84 -3.44
C CYS A 166 -12.45 11.63 -4.74
N ASP A 167 -13.68 11.98 -5.10
CA ASP A 167 -13.97 12.77 -6.31
C ASP A 167 -13.28 14.12 -6.26
N THR A 168 -13.31 14.82 -5.12
CA THR A 168 -12.62 16.10 -4.92
C THR A 168 -11.10 15.92 -5.04
N PHE A 169 -10.55 14.91 -4.41
CA PHE A 169 -9.12 14.61 -4.42
C PHE A 169 -8.61 14.28 -5.83
N PHE A 170 -9.26 13.35 -6.53
CA PHE A 170 -8.85 12.95 -7.87
C PHE A 170 -9.09 14.05 -8.91
N ALA A 171 -10.12 14.89 -8.76
CA ALA A 171 -10.30 16.06 -9.60
C ALA A 171 -9.11 17.03 -9.50
N ALA A 172 -8.66 17.34 -8.28
CA ALA A 172 -7.50 18.21 -8.05
C ALA A 172 -6.21 17.63 -8.66
N LEU A 173 -6.01 16.30 -8.53
CA LEU A 173 -4.87 15.62 -9.16
C LEU A 173 -4.93 15.69 -10.68
N ARG A 174 -6.07 15.40 -11.29
CA ARG A 174 -6.27 15.47 -12.74
C ARG A 174 -5.98 16.87 -13.29
N GLU A 175 -6.55 17.88 -12.65
CA GLU A 175 -6.37 19.28 -13.05
C GLU A 175 -4.91 19.74 -12.97
N THR A 176 -4.12 19.11 -12.10
CA THR A 176 -2.70 19.43 -11.93
C THR A 176 -1.81 18.59 -12.85
N ILE A 177 -1.98 17.27 -12.85
CA ILE A 177 -1.03 16.34 -13.47
C ILE A 177 -1.20 16.30 -14.98
N VAL A 178 -2.43 16.25 -15.50
CA VAL A 178 -2.66 16.10 -16.95
C VAL A 178 -2.07 17.28 -17.75
N PRO A 179 -2.31 18.56 -17.38
CA PRO A 179 -1.66 19.69 -18.05
C PRO A 179 -0.14 19.72 -17.88
N LEU A 180 0.37 19.28 -16.72
CA LEU A 180 1.81 19.22 -16.44
C LEU A 180 2.49 18.17 -17.33
N LEU A 181 1.91 16.98 -17.50
CA LEU A 181 2.38 15.97 -18.44
C LEU A 181 2.40 16.47 -19.88
N ALA A 182 1.36 17.17 -20.30
CA ALA A 182 1.32 17.78 -21.63
C ALA A 182 2.45 18.78 -21.82
N ALA A 183 2.70 19.65 -20.83
CA ALA A 183 3.79 20.62 -20.86
C ALA A 183 5.18 19.94 -20.87
N ILE A 184 5.36 18.88 -20.09
CA ILE A 184 6.61 18.08 -20.09
C ILE A 184 6.86 17.49 -21.49
N LYS A 185 5.84 16.90 -22.09
CA LYS A 185 5.94 16.29 -23.43
C LYS A 185 6.26 17.34 -24.51
N GLU A 186 5.68 18.54 -24.43
CA GLU A 186 5.82 19.57 -25.44
C GLU A 186 7.16 20.30 -25.37
N ARG A 187 7.62 20.64 -24.16
CA ARG A 187 8.73 21.58 -23.93
C ARG A 187 9.64 21.25 -22.77
N GLY A 188 9.48 20.08 -22.15
CA GLY A 188 10.34 19.65 -21.07
C GLY A 188 11.78 19.43 -21.53
N SER A 189 12.76 19.80 -20.68
CA SER A 189 14.17 19.54 -20.94
C SER A 189 14.46 18.05 -20.93
N ALA A 190 15.32 17.58 -21.84
CA ALA A 190 15.74 16.18 -21.88
C ALA A 190 16.45 15.77 -20.59
N ILE A 191 16.16 14.56 -20.14
CA ILE A 191 16.81 13.93 -19.00
C ILE A 191 17.67 12.78 -19.51
N ARG A 192 18.93 12.72 -19.05
CA ARG A 192 19.85 11.65 -19.38
C ARG A 192 19.45 10.37 -18.63
N THR A 193 19.28 9.25 -19.34
CA THR A 193 18.84 7.96 -18.80
C THR A 193 19.69 6.77 -19.24
N ASP A 194 20.69 6.98 -20.11
CA ASP A 194 21.52 5.94 -20.69
C ASP A 194 22.26 5.07 -19.67
N PHE A 195 22.55 5.63 -18.49
CA PHE A 195 23.20 4.93 -17.41
C PHE A 195 22.25 4.08 -16.54
N LEU A 196 20.95 4.21 -16.67
CA LEU A 196 19.99 3.47 -15.83
C LEU A 196 19.95 1.96 -16.16
N TYR A 197 20.07 1.64 -17.46
CA TYR A 197 19.89 0.29 -18.00
C TYR A 197 21.25 -0.32 -18.39
N GLN A 198 22.05 -0.67 -17.38
CA GLN A 198 23.36 -1.28 -17.53
C GLN A 198 23.40 -2.64 -16.82
N ASP A 199 24.57 -3.31 -16.84
CA ASP A 199 24.78 -4.49 -16.03
C ASP A 199 25.18 -4.08 -14.61
N TRP A 200 24.24 -4.20 -13.66
CA TRP A 200 24.39 -3.86 -12.26
C TRP A 200 24.64 -5.12 -11.44
N PRO A 201 25.90 -5.34 -10.92
CA PRO A 201 26.24 -6.56 -10.20
C PRO A 201 25.34 -6.78 -8.96
N ILE A 202 24.67 -7.93 -8.90
CA ILE A 202 23.70 -8.29 -7.84
C ILE A 202 24.34 -8.20 -6.43
N GLU A 203 25.59 -8.68 -6.29
CA GLU A 203 26.29 -8.61 -4.99
C GLU A 203 26.51 -7.17 -4.50
N GLN A 204 26.66 -6.23 -5.40
CA GLN A 204 26.76 -4.81 -5.03
C GLN A 204 25.38 -4.23 -4.68
N GLN A 205 24.33 -4.68 -5.38
CA GLN A 205 22.94 -4.32 -5.02
C GLN A 205 22.60 -4.83 -3.61
N ARG A 206 23.02 -6.05 -3.23
CA ARG A 206 22.84 -6.59 -1.86
C ARG A 206 23.53 -5.73 -0.80
N LYS A 207 24.73 -5.21 -1.10
CA LYS A 207 25.45 -4.29 -0.19
C LYS A 207 24.74 -2.96 -0.07
N LEU A 208 24.19 -2.45 -1.18
CA LEU A 208 23.38 -1.23 -1.19
C LEU A 208 22.12 -1.38 -0.35
N SER A 209 21.39 -2.49 -0.50
CA SER A 209 20.21 -2.80 0.33
C SER A 209 20.53 -2.76 1.83
N LYS A 210 21.62 -3.41 2.24
CA LYS A 210 22.09 -3.37 3.65
C LYS A 210 22.44 -1.96 4.11
N LYS A 211 23.00 -1.12 3.22
CA LYS A 211 23.29 0.29 3.52
C LYS A 211 22.01 1.06 3.76
N ILE A 212 20.98 0.87 2.92
CA ILE A 212 19.68 1.53 3.09
C ILE A 212 19.01 1.09 4.39
N MET A 213 18.93 -0.22 4.66
CA MET A 213 18.39 -0.72 5.93
C MET A 213 19.08 -0.07 7.14
N LYS A 214 20.40 0.03 7.10
CA LYS A 214 21.18 0.67 8.17
C LYS A 214 20.86 2.14 8.34
N VAL A 215 20.71 2.89 7.26
CA VAL A 215 20.36 4.33 7.30
C VAL A 215 18.93 4.53 7.81
N TRP A 216 17.98 3.69 7.41
CA TRP A 216 16.61 3.68 7.96
C TRP A 216 16.60 3.29 9.44
N GLY A 217 17.67 2.63 9.93
CA GLY A 217 17.77 2.12 11.30
C GLY A 217 16.94 0.86 11.50
N LEU A 218 16.83 0.03 10.46
CA LEU A 218 16.26 -1.31 10.53
C LEU A 218 17.33 -2.26 11.08
N ASP A 219 17.13 -2.67 12.33
CA ASP A 219 18.05 -3.57 13.03
C ASP A 219 17.86 -5.01 12.53
N PRO A 220 18.91 -5.71 12.09
CA PRO A 220 18.83 -7.11 11.67
C PRO A 220 18.27 -8.09 12.73
N ASP A 221 18.34 -7.72 14.00
CA ASP A 221 17.75 -8.53 15.08
C ASP A 221 16.20 -8.41 15.14
N HIS A 222 15.62 -7.42 14.45
CA HIS A 222 14.18 -7.14 14.41
C HIS A 222 13.60 -7.08 13.00
N CYS A 223 14.44 -6.89 11.97
CA CYS A 223 14.00 -6.76 10.59
C CYS A 223 14.93 -7.50 9.64
N VAL A 224 14.41 -8.46 8.90
CA VAL A 224 15.17 -9.21 7.89
C VAL A 224 14.75 -8.82 6.48
N LEU A 225 15.68 -8.96 5.53
CA LEU A 225 15.45 -8.74 4.10
C LEU A 225 15.47 -10.07 3.35
N GLY A 226 14.33 -10.44 2.77
CA GLY A 226 14.18 -11.57 1.85
C GLY A 226 14.21 -11.16 0.37
N GLU A 227 14.13 -12.14 -0.52
CA GLU A 227 14.05 -11.94 -1.97
C GLU A 227 12.77 -12.53 -2.52
N THR A 228 12.03 -11.76 -3.33
CA THR A 228 10.79 -12.17 -4.00
C THR A 228 10.68 -11.54 -5.38
N GLU A 229 9.75 -12.04 -6.20
CA GLU A 229 9.45 -11.41 -7.49
C GLU A 229 8.75 -10.05 -7.29
N HIS A 230 7.85 -9.97 -6.31
CA HIS A 230 7.12 -8.75 -5.95
C HIS A 230 7.43 -8.38 -4.50
N PRO A 231 8.20 -7.30 -4.24
CA PRO A 231 8.52 -6.84 -2.90
C PRO A 231 7.29 -6.60 -2.02
N PHE A 232 7.40 -6.95 -0.74
CA PHE A 232 6.37 -6.70 0.26
C PHE A 232 6.95 -6.66 1.68
N THR A 233 6.14 -6.16 2.61
CA THR A 233 6.44 -6.13 4.05
C THR A 233 5.44 -6.96 4.82
N SER A 234 5.91 -7.80 5.74
CA SER A 234 5.10 -8.52 6.72
C SER A 234 5.48 -8.11 8.14
N GLY A 235 4.53 -7.53 8.86
CA GLY A 235 4.64 -7.28 10.31
C GLY A 235 4.04 -8.46 11.08
N PHE A 236 4.87 -9.19 11.83
CA PHE A 236 4.42 -10.29 12.68
C PHE A 236 4.26 -9.86 14.13
N TRP A 237 5.15 -8.99 14.57
CA TRP A 237 5.23 -8.45 15.90
C TRP A 237 6.20 -7.26 15.89
N HIS A 238 6.17 -6.35 16.87
CA HIS A 238 7.09 -5.20 16.92
C HIS A 238 8.58 -5.61 16.98
N GLY A 239 8.91 -6.86 17.25
CA GLY A 239 10.25 -7.42 17.23
C GLY A 239 10.52 -8.37 16.06
N ASP A 240 9.56 -8.58 15.14
CA ASP A 240 9.72 -9.43 13.95
C ASP A 240 8.96 -8.81 12.79
N VAL A 241 9.67 -8.02 11.97
CA VAL A 241 9.16 -7.48 10.72
C VAL A 241 10.05 -7.96 9.58
N ARG A 242 9.47 -8.38 8.48
CA ARG A 242 10.21 -8.93 7.34
C ARG A 242 9.85 -8.17 6.09
N ILE A 243 10.87 -7.62 5.44
CA ILE A 243 10.75 -6.97 4.14
C ILE A 243 11.36 -7.83 3.05
N THR A 244 10.91 -7.66 1.84
CA THR A 244 11.48 -8.33 0.68
C THR A 244 11.88 -7.34 -0.40
N THR A 245 12.75 -7.75 -1.29
CA THR A 245 13.16 -7.01 -2.47
C THR A 245 13.40 -7.97 -3.63
N HIS A 246 13.60 -7.40 -4.83
CA HIS A 246 14.12 -8.14 -5.98
C HIS A 246 15.44 -7.54 -6.46
N TYR A 247 16.27 -8.36 -7.07
CA TYR A 247 17.54 -7.92 -7.65
C TYR A 247 17.53 -8.14 -9.16
N MET A 248 17.51 -7.05 -9.91
CA MET A 248 17.52 -7.07 -11.37
C MET A 248 18.90 -6.69 -11.89
N PRO A 249 19.54 -7.53 -12.72
CA PRO A 249 20.85 -7.18 -13.29
C PRO A 249 20.84 -5.88 -14.11
N GLN A 250 19.71 -5.52 -14.72
CA GLN A 250 19.60 -4.34 -15.58
C GLN A 250 18.97 -3.12 -14.88
N ASP A 251 18.49 -3.26 -13.63
CA ASP A 251 17.85 -2.15 -12.92
C ASP A 251 18.12 -2.19 -11.40
N MET A 252 19.22 -1.57 -10.99
CA MET A 252 19.59 -1.42 -9.59
C MET A 252 18.62 -0.47 -8.85
N PHE A 253 18.09 0.52 -9.54
CA PHE A 253 17.22 1.51 -8.90
C PHE A 253 15.88 0.92 -8.47
N SER A 254 15.38 -0.09 -9.16
CA SER A 254 14.19 -0.84 -8.74
C SER A 254 14.41 -1.47 -7.35
N ASN A 255 15.54 -2.18 -7.15
CA ASN A 255 15.90 -2.70 -5.83
C ASN A 255 16.05 -1.61 -4.77
N LEU A 256 16.78 -0.52 -5.08
CA LEU A 256 17.02 0.59 -4.15
C LEU A 256 15.69 1.14 -3.60
N TYR A 257 14.74 1.44 -4.51
CA TYR A 257 13.47 2.05 -4.12
C TYR A 257 12.49 1.05 -3.51
N SER A 258 12.57 -0.24 -3.88
CA SER A 258 11.83 -1.29 -3.17
C SER A 258 12.25 -1.40 -1.71
N VAL A 259 13.56 -1.44 -1.43
CA VAL A 259 14.05 -1.48 -0.03
C VAL A 259 13.71 -0.21 0.73
N ALA A 260 13.73 0.96 0.07
CA ALA A 260 13.32 2.21 0.69
C ALA A 260 11.83 2.21 1.05
N HIS A 261 10.98 1.73 0.13
CA HIS A 261 9.53 1.60 0.28
C HIS A 261 9.15 0.63 1.40
N GLU A 262 9.60 -0.61 1.28
CA GLU A 262 9.29 -1.65 2.27
C GLU A 262 9.88 -1.32 3.65
N GLY A 263 11.03 -0.64 3.67
CA GLY A 263 11.62 -0.12 4.89
C GLY A 263 10.75 0.94 5.58
N GLY A 264 10.02 1.74 4.83
CA GLY A 264 9.03 2.70 5.36
C GLY A 264 7.86 1.99 6.06
N HIS A 265 7.31 0.95 5.45
CA HIS A 265 6.33 0.07 6.06
C HIS A 265 6.85 -0.60 7.33
N ALA A 266 8.07 -1.14 7.27
CA ALA A 266 8.71 -1.80 8.40
C ALA A 266 8.91 -0.87 9.59
N LEU A 267 9.28 0.39 9.35
CA LEU A 267 9.44 1.38 10.41
C LEU A 267 8.12 1.64 11.16
N TYR A 268 6.98 1.63 10.48
CA TYR A 268 5.68 1.74 11.15
C TYR A 268 5.46 0.56 12.08
N GLU A 269 5.54 -0.66 11.58
CA GLU A 269 5.29 -1.89 12.35
C GLU A 269 6.23 -2.03 13.55
N LEU A 270 7.54 -1.74 13.39
CA LEU A 270 8.55 -1.81 14.44
C LEU A 270 8.39 -0.76 15.55
N ASN A 271 7.61 0.30 15.32
CA ASN A 271 7.49 1.42 16.25
C ASN A 271 6.10 1.58 16.87
N VAL A 272 5.21 0.61 16.67
CA VAL A 272 3.97 0.50 17.45
C VAL A 272 4.32 0.27 18.93
N ASP A 273 3.59 0.92 19.84
CA ASP A 273 3.88 0.82 21.28
C ASP A 273 3.68 -0.65 21.74
N PRO A 274 4.70 -1.29 22.36
CA PRO A 274 4.62 -2.66 22.86
C PRO A 274 3.47 -2.95 23.83
N LYS A 275 2.86 -1.91 24.42
CA LYS A 275 1.67 -2.09 25.28
C LYS A 275 0.47 -2.67 24.52
N TYR A 276 0.48 -2.60 23.16
CA TYR A 276 -0.57 -3.17 22.32
C TYR A 276 -0.27 -4.60 21.85
N ASP A 277 0.88 -5.17 22.23
CA ASP A 277 1.25 -6.52 21.85
C ASP A 277 0.15 -7.53 22.13
N TYR A 278 -0.06 -8.43 21.20
CA TYR A 278 -1.08 -9.49 21.27
C TYR A 278 -2.53 -9.01 21.34
N THR A 279 -2.78 -7.71 21.11
CA THR A 279 -4.11 -7.16 20.94
C THR A 279 -4.36 -6.80 19.49
N ILE A 280 -5.63 -6.55 19.15
CA ILE A 280 -6.01 -6.11 17.79
C ILE A 280 -5.48 -4.70 17.45
N LEU A 281 -4.99 -3.97 18.45
CA LEU A 281 -4.43 -2.63 18.27
C LEU A 281 -2.98 -2.63 17.76
N ALA A 282 -2.30 -3.78 17.77
CA ALA A 282 -0.96 -3.91 17.20
C ALA A 282 -0.99 -3.76 15.67
N GLY A 283 0.07 -3.16 15.11
CA GLY A 283 0.19 -2.93 13.66
C GLY A 283 -0.38 -1.60 13.17
N GLY A 284 -0.17 -1.33 11.88
CA GLY A 284 -0.62 -0.10 11.23
C GLY A 284 -2.14 0.01 11.11
N ALA A 285 -2.66 1.24 11.08
CA ALA A 285 -4.10 1.51 11.23
C ALA A 285 -4.91 1.30 9.94
N THR A 286 -4.57 2.00 8.86
CA THR A 286 -5.23 1.85 7.55
C THR A 286 -4.20 1.69 6.45
N THR A 287 -4.67 1.20 5.29
CA THR A 287 -3.81 0.99 4.13
C THR A 287 -3.16 2.30 3.66
N GLY A 288 -3.91 3.40 3.59
CA GLY A 288 -3.36 4.70 3.15
C GLY A 288 -2.39 5.31 4.16
N LEU A 289 -2.62 5.15 5.48
CA LEU A 289 -1.65 5.55 6.50
C LEU A 289 -0.37 4.71 6.42
N HIS A 290 -0.50 3.42 6.16
CA HIS A 290 0.63 2.51 5.99
C HIS A 290 1.43 2.85 4.73
N GLU A 291 0.75 3.04 3.62
CA GLU A 291 1.35 3.48 2.35
C GLU A 291 1.98 4.87 2.44
N SER A 292 1.46 5.74 3.31
CA SER A 292 2.09 7.05 3.51
C SER A 292 3.49 6.95 4.11
N GLN A 293 3.79 5.90 4.88
CA GLN A 293 5.13 5.70 5.43
C GLN A 293 6.10 5.19 4.36
N SER A 294 5.67 4.23 3.55
CA SER A 294 6.46 3.72 2.42
C SER A 294 6.76 4.81 1.40
N ARG A 295 5.73 5.55 0.96
CA ARG A 295 5.90 6.64 -0.01
C ARG A 295 6.73 7.79 0.53
N LEU A 296 6.65 8.10 1.82
CA LEU A 296 7.49 9.11 2.44
C LEU A 296 8.97 8.73 2.33
N PHE A 297 9.32 7.50 2.70
CA PHE A 297 10.72 7.03 2.66
C PHE A 297 11.20 6.77 1.22
N GLU A 298 10.35 6.32 0.32
CA GLU A 298 10.70 6.13 -1.09
C GLU A 298 10.85 7.45 -1.83
N ASN A 299 9.78 8.27 -1.87
CA ASN A 299 9.69 9.41 -2.78
C ASN A 299 10.24 10.71 -2.19
N TYR A 300 9.87 11.01 -0.92
CA TYR A 300 10.24 12.29 -0.30
C TYR A 300 11.65 12.27 0.27
N VAL A 301 12.08 11.13 0.83
CA VAL A 301 13.47 10.95 1.29
C VAL A 301 14.32 10.36 0.18
N GLY A 302 14.05 9.15 -0.25
CA GLY A 302 14.92 8.34 -1.12
C GLY A 302 15.21 8.99 -2.48
N ARG A 303 14.23 9.67 -3.07
CA ARG A 303 14.38 10.38 -4.35
C ARG A 303 14.71 11.86 -4.20
N SER A 304 14.97 12.37 -2.97
CA SER A 304 15.36 13.77 -2.75
C SER A 304 16.81 14.03 -3.18
N ARG A 305 17.10 15.29 -3.57
CA ARG A 305 18.48 15.72 -3.84
C ARG A 305 19.38 15.51 -2.62
N ALA A 306 18.87 15.81 -1.43
CA ALA A 306 19.61 15.70 -0.18
C ALA A 306 20.04 14.25 0.11
N PHE A 307 19.14 13.29 -0.03
CA PHE A 307 19.47 11.89 0.21
C PHE A 307 20.33 11.29 -0.90
N ILE A 308 20.11 11.68 -2.16
CA ILE A 308 20.98 11.29 -3.28
C ILE A 308 22.40 11.82 -3.06
N HIS A 309 22.57 13.07 -2.58
CA HIS A 309 23.86 13.60 -2.18
C HIS A 309 24.55 12.72 -1.12
N TYR A 310 23.82 12.34 -0.06
CA TYR A 310 24.34 11.42 0.96
C TYR A 310 24.76 10.06 0.39
N LEU A 311 23.94 9.52 -0.53
CA LEU A 311 24.14 8.16 -1.06
C LEU A 311 25.19 8.12 -2.17
N TYR A 312 25.42 9.23 -2.89
CA TYR A 312 26.26 9.29 -4.08
C TYR A 312 27.68 8.74 -3.91
N PRO A 313 28.43 9.03 -2.83
CA PRO A 313 29.75 8.42 -2.62
C PRO A 313 29.69 6.88 -2.52
N THR A 314 28.66 6.34 -1.86
CA THR A 314 28.42 4.89 -1.77
C THR A 314 28.08 4.29 -3.14
N LEU A 315 27.28 4.98 -3.94
CA LEU A 315 26.94 4.52 -5.30
C LEU A 315 28.19 4.46 -6.19
N LEU A 316 29.06 5.46 -6.14
CA LEU A 316 30.35 5.46 -6.88
C LEU A 316 31.30 4.36 -6.42
N GLU A 317 31.35 4.06 -5.12
CA GLU A 317 32.15 2.96 -4.56
C GLU A 317 31.64 1.59 -5.04
N LEU A 318 30.32 1.37 -5.01
CA LEU A 318 29.72 0.09 -5.36
C LEU A 318 29.63 -0.13 -6.88
N PHE A 319 29.44 0.94 -7.67
CA PHE A 319 29.17 0.89 -9.10
C PHE A 319 30.05 1.84 -9.92
N PRO A 320 31.41 1.76 -9.76
CA PRO A 320 32.33 2.73 -10.37
C PRO A 320 32.33 2.71 -11.91
N GLN A 321 31.98 1.58 -12.51
CA GLN A 321 31.94 1.46 -13.98
C GLN A 321 30.64 2.04 -14.53
N GLN A 322 29.52 1.70 -13.93
CA GLN A 322 28.16 2.11 -14.35
C GLN A 322 27.93 3.60 -14.16
N LEU A 323 28.50 4.18 -13.13
CA LEU A 323 28.36 5.61 -12.79
C LEU A 323 29.57 6.47 -13.18
N ASN A 324 30.45 5.93 -14.03
CA ASN A 324 31.59 6.72 -14.52
C ASN A 324 31.12 7.96 -15.30
N GLY A 325 31.46 9.14 -14.81
CA GLY A 325 31.06 10.41 -15.42
C GLY A 325 29.58 10.74 -15.27
N VAL A 326 28.86 10.06 -14.35
CA VAL A 326 27.47 10.39 -13.98
C VAL A 326 27.52 11.24 -12.71
N THR A 327 26.88 12.40 -12.73
CA THR A 327 26.78 13.32 -11.59
C THR A 327 25.59 12.98 -10.68
N GLU A 328 25.61 13.45 -9.43
CA GLU A 328 24.48 13.31 -8.52
C GLU A 328 23.20 13.98 -9.03
N GLU A 329 23.34 15.13 -9.74
CA GLU A 329 22.22 15.82 -10.36
C GLU A 329 21.61 14.99 -11.51
N GLU A 330 22.44 14.32 -12.31
CA GLU A 330 21.94 13.42 -13.37
C GLU A 330 21.19 12.23 -12.77
N ILE A 331 21.68 11.65 -11.65
CA ILE A 331 20.97 10.59 -10.92
C ILE A 331 19.62 11.12 -10.42
N TYR A 332 19.62 12.28 -9.73
CA TYR A 332 18.38 12.89 -9.25
C TYR A 332 17.34 13.08 -10.35
N ARG A 333 17.78 13.64 -11.48
CA ARG A 333 16.89 13.88 -12.62
C ARG A 333 16.36 12.58 -13.21
N ALA A 334 17.21 11.58 -13.36
CA ALA A 334 16.85 10.30 -13.98
C ALA A 334 15.88 9.46 -13.15
N VAL A 335 16.06 9.39 -11.81
CA VAL A 335 15.17 8.61 -10.93
C VAL A 335 13.83 9.29 -10.64
N ASN A 336 13.72 10.60 -10.97
CA ASN A 336 12.50 11.38 -10.82
C ASN A 336 11.84 11.72 -12.17
N ARG A 337 12.32 11.16 -13.29
CA ARG A 337 11.71 11.44 -14.60
C ARG A 337 10.25 11.02 -14.64
N ALA A 338 9.44 11.76 -15.38
CA ALA A 338 8.06 11.40 -15.69
C ALA A 338 7.99 10.78 -17.09
N GLU A 339 7.45 9.58 -17.17
CA GLU A 339 7.30 8.84 -18.42
C GLU A 339 5.99 8.06 -18.39
N PRO A 340 4.92 8.58 -19.02
CA PRO A 340 3.65 7.88 -19.07
C PRO A 340 3.81 6.44 -19.56
N SER A 341 3.43 5.48 -18.73
CA SER A 341 3.58 4.06 -18.99
C SER A 341 2.24 3.33 -18.96
N LEU A 342 2.23 2.08 -19.38
CA LEU A 342 1.02 1.24 -19.36
C LEU A 342 0.80 0.57 -18.01
N ILE A 343 1.88 0.19 -17.32
CA ILE A 343 1.83 -0.66 -16.14
C ILE A 343 1.94 0.17 -14.87
N ARG A 344 0.95 0.04 -14.00
CA ARG A 344 0.86 0.81 -12.73
C ARG A 344 2.06 0.61 -11.82
N THR A 345 2.52 -0.62 -11.66
CA THR A 345 3.65 -0.94 -10.77
C THR A 345 4.98 -0.37 -11.25
N GLU A 346 5.08 -0.04 -12.55
CA GLU A 346 6.26 0.59 -13.17
C GLU A 346 6.09 2.10 -13.36
N ALA A 347 4.97 2.67 -12.89
CA ALA A 347 4.67 4.08 -13.09
C ALA A 347 5.57 4.96 -12.22
N ASP A 348 6.00 6.08 -12.79
CA ASP A 348 6.73 7.13 -12.08
C ASP A 348 5.83 7.88 -11.07
N GLU A 349 6.45 8.63 -10.17
CA GLU A 349 5.74 9.34 -9.09
C GLU A 349 4.66 10.30 -9.60
N LEU A 350 4.88 11.00 -10.73
CA LEU A 350 3.91 11.95 -11.27
C LEU A 350 2.69 11.24 -11.84
N THR A 351 2.90 10.16 -12.62
CA THR A 351 1.82 9.48 -13.33
C THR A 351 1.11 8.44 -12.48
N TYR A 352 1.72 7.95 -11.37
CA TYR A 352 1.17 6.90 -10.53
C TYR A 352 -0.27 7.18 -10.07
N SER A 353 -0.55 8.40 -9.62
CA SER A 353 -1.89 8.79 -9.15
C SER A 353 -2.94 8.78 -10.26
N LEU A 354 -2.56 8.98 -11.52
CA LEU A 354 -3.48 8.83 -12.67
C LEU A 354 -3.87 7.38 -12.91
N HIS A 355 -2.93 6.45 -12.75
CA HIS A 355 -3.23 5.02 -12.79
C HIS A 355 -4.25 4.62 -11.72
N ILE A 356 -4.11 5.16 -10.51
CA ILE A 356 -5.06 4.94 -9.42
C ILE A 356 -6.43 5.55 -9.72
N MET A 357 -6.45 6.77 -10.25
CA MET A 357 -7.70 7.46 -10.61
C MET A 357 -8.51 6.68 -11.65
N VAL A 358 -7.87 6.10 -12.66
CA VAL A 358 -8.55 5.24 -13.65
C VAL A 358 -9.26 4.09 -12.94
N ARG A 359 -8.59 3.41 -12.02
CA ARG A 359 -9.17 2.29 -11.27
C ARG A 359 -10.32 2.73 -10.38
N TYR A 360 -10.14 3.80 -9.64
CA TYR A 360 -11.18 4.40 -8.80
C TYR A 360 -12.47 4.69 -9.58
N GLU A 361 -12.35 5.36 -10.73
CA GLU A 361 -13.52 5.73 -11.54
C GLU A 361 -14.21 4.52 -12.16
N LEU A 362 -13.45 3.51 -12.60
CA LEU A 362 -14.00 2.28 -13.16
C LEU A 362 -14.66 1.40 -12.08
N GLU A 363 -14.04 1.25 -10.92
CA GLU A 363 -14.63 0.55 -9.77
C GLU A 363 -15.94 1.20 -9.33
N LYS A 364 -15.94 2.54 -9.18
CA LYS A 364 -17.14 3.30 -8.86
C LYS A 364 -18.25 3.03 -9.87
N ALA A 365 -17.93 3.09 -11.16
CA ALA A 365 -18.90 2.87 -12.22
C ALA A 365 -19.43 1.42 -12.26
N LEU A 366 -18.55 0.43 -12.06
CA LEU A 366 -18.95 -0.98 -11.92
C LEU A 366 -19.85 -1.18 -10.71
N MET A 367 -19.48 -0.68 -9.55
CA MET A 367 -20.24 -0.85 -8.30
C MET A 367 -21.58 -0.11 -8.30
N GLN A 368 -21.67 1.02 -8.97
CA GLN A 368 -22.92 1.79 -9.18
C GLN A 368 -23.79 1.26 -10.33
N GLY A 369 -23.26 0.33 -11.15
CA GLY A 369 -24.00 -0.25 -12.30
C GLY A 369 -24.12 0.67 -13.52
N THR A 370 -23.32 1.72 -13.59
CA THR A 370 -23.24 2.62 -14.74
C THR A 370 -22.27 2.14 -15.82
N LEU A 371 -21.44 1.14 -15.50
CA LEU A 371 -20.56 0.42 -16.41
C LEU A 371 -20.82 -1.08 -16.30
N THR A 372 -20.90 -1.78 -17.43
CA THR A 372 -20.93 -3.26 -17.44
C THR A 372 -19.51 -3.82 -17.47
N VAL A 373 -19.32 -5.05 -17.00
CA VAL A 373 -18.03 -5.73 -17.08
C VAL A 373 -17.61 -5.94 -18.54
N ALA A 374 -18.58 -6.19 -19.45
CA ALA A 374 -18.28 -6.34 -20.88
C ALA A 374 -17.69 -5.07 -21.51
N ASP A 375 -18.06 -3.89 -21.03
CA ASP A 375 -17.57 -2.59 -21.54
C ASP A 375 -16.28 -2.13 -20.86
N LEU A 376 -15.83 -2.82 -19.82
CA LEU A 376 -14.67 -2.45 -19.02
C LEU A 376 -13.38 -2.24 -19.83
N PRO A 377 -12.98 -3.12 -20.77
CA PRO A 377 -11.77 -2.91 -21.56
C PRO A 377 -11.81 -1.61 -22.38
N ALA A 378 -12.94 -1.32 -23.01
CA ALA A 378 -13.10 -0.09 -23.80
C ALA A 378 -13.07 1.17 -22.90
N ALA A 379 -13.73 1.13 -21.75
CA ALA A 379 -13.71 2.22 -20.78
C ALA A 379 -12.30 2.44 -20.20
N TRP A 380 -11.56 1.37 -19.91
CA TRP A 380 -10.17 1.42 -19.48
C TRP A 380 -9.30 2.13 -20.50
N ASN A 381 -9.34 1.68 -21.76
CA ASN A 381 -8.53 2.22 -22.84
C ASN A 381 -8.82 3.71 -23.07
N ALA A 382 -10.08 4.12 -23.01
CA ALA A 382 -10.49 5.52 -23.14
C ALA A 382 -9.88 6.40 -22.03
N LYS A 383 -9.90 5.93 -20.76
CA LYS A 383 -9.32 6.67 -19.63
C LYS A 383 -7.79 6.76 -19.68
N TYR A 384 -7.12 5.68 -20.09
CA TYR A 384 -5.67 5.71 -20.31
C TYR A 384 -5.26 6.72 -21.37
N LYS A 385 -6.02 6.76 -22.47
CA LYS A 385 -5.81 7.76 -23.53
C LYS A 385 -6.04 9.17 -23.04
N GLU A 386 -7.12 9.39 -22.27
CA GLU A 386 -7.49 10.70 -21.74
C GLU A 386 -6.45 11.22 -20.73
N TYR A 387 -6.00 10.40 -19.77
CA TYR A 387 -5.20 10.85 -18.64
C TYR A 387 -3.70 10.74 -18.86
N LEU A 388 -3.25 9.65 -19.47
CA LEU A 388 -1.83 9.36 -19.69
C LEU A 388 -1.38 9.65 -21.13
N GLY A 389 -2.33 9.80 -22.06
CA GLY A 389 -2.03 10.03 -23.47
C GLY A 389 -1.46 8.81 -24.19
N VAL A 390 -1.56 7.61 -23.60
CA VAL A 390 -1.05 6.36 -24.15
C VAL A 390 -2.17 5.49 -24.74
N ASP A 391 -1.86 4.75 -25.79
CA ASP A 391 -2.75 3.75 -26.37
C ASP A 391 -2.48 2.39 -25.73
N VAL A 392 -3.53 1.73 -25.22
CA VAL A 392 -3.44 0.40 -24.63
C VAL A 392 -3.50 -0.64 -25.74
N PRO A 393 -2.45 -1.47 -25.94
CA PRO A 393 -2.36 -2.36 -27.10
C PRO A 393 -3.24 -3.61 -26.97
N ASP A 394 -3.49 -4.05 -25.72
CA ASP A 394 -4.20 -5.28 -25.41
C ASP A 394 -4.68 -5.29 -23.95
N ASP A 395 -5.52 -6.27 -23.57
CA ASP A 395 -6.08 -6.34 -22.21
C ASP A 395 -5.05 -6.78 -21.15
N THR A 396 -3.99 -7.46 -21.52
CA THR A 396 -2.87 -7.83 -20.64
C THR A 396 -2.16 -6.59 -20.11
N HIS A 397 -1.93 -5.59 -20.97
CA HIS A 397 -1.38 -4.28 -20.59
C HIS A 397 -2.47 -3.28 -20.18
N GLY A 398 -3.73 -3.70 -20.27
CA GLY A 398 -4.92 -2.94 -19.89
C GLY A 398 -5.55 -3.43 -18.59
N CYS A 399 -6.84 -3.75 -18.67
CA CYS A 399 -7.68 -4.07 -17.51
C CYS A 399 -7.32 -5.38 -16.79
N LEU A 400 -6.48 -6.24 -17.36
CA LEU A 400 -5.99 -7.48 -16.74
C LEU A 400 -4.68 -7.31 -15.96
N GLN A 401 -4.12 -6.09 -15.85
CA GLN A 401 -2.79 -5.94 -15.24
C GLN A 401 -2.74 -6.18 -13.73
N ASP A 402 -3.81 -5.92 -12.98
CA ASP A 402 -3.87 -6.08 -11.52
C ASP A 402 -4.72 -7.27 -11.09
N ILE A 403 -4.27 -7.99 -10.05
CA ILE A 403 -4.99 -9.12 -9.47
C ILE A 403 -6.15 -8.71 -8.55
N HIS A 404 -6.16 -7.49 -8.04
CA HIS A 404 -7.06 -6.99 -7.00
C HIS A 404 -8.53 -7.35 -7.26
N TRP A 405 -9.02 -7.12 -8.46
CA TRP A 405 -10.41 -7.43 -8.80
C TRP A 405 -10.72 -8.93 -8.76
N ALA A 406 -9.75 -9.78 -9.10
CA ALA A 406 -9.90 -11.22 -8.98
C ALA A 406 -9.96 -11.70 -7.51
N MET A 407 -9.37 -10.92 -6.60
CA MET A 407 -9.43 -11.15 -5.14
C MET A 407 -10.68 -10.54 -4.50
N GLY A 408 -11.40 -9.70 -5.22
CA GLY A 408 -12.57 -8.98 -4.70
C GLY A 408 -12.23 -7.66 -4.00
N ASP A 409 -11.03 -7.12 -4.22
CA ASP A 409 -10.55 -5.89 -3.56
C ASP A 409 -11.02 -4.63 -4.29
N MET A 410 -12.33 -4.41 -4.34
CA MET A 410 -12.93 -3.15 -4.81
C MET A 410 -12.87 -2.09 -3.70
N GLY A 411 -12.44 -0.86 -4.04
CA GLY A 411 -12.26 0.24 -3.09
C GLY A 411 -10.86 0.35 -2.47
N TYR A 412 -9.96 -0.57 -2.81
CA TYR A 412 -8.59 -0.60 -2.29
C TYR A 412 -7.67 0.47 -2.91
N PHE A 413 -7.74 0.66 -4.22
CA PHE A 413 -6.80 1.49 -4.97
C PHE A 413 -6.66 2.95 -4.48
N PRO A 414 -7.71 3.65 -4.04
CA PRO A 414 -7.57 5.03 -3.56
C PRO A 414 -6.54 5.20 -2.44
N SER A 415 -6.35 4.20 -1.57
CA SER A 415 -5.38 4.20 -0.48
C SER A 415 -3.95 4.48 -0.96
N TYR A 416 -3.56 4.00 -2.13
CA TYR A 416 -2.24 4.23 -2.70
C TYR A 416 -1.97 5.71 -3.02
N ALA A 417 -2.95 6.39 -3.64
CA ALA A 417 -2.82 7.81 -3.95
C ALA A 417 -2.93 8.69 -2.71
N LEU A 418 -3.84 8.34 -1.79
CA LEU A 418 -4.00 9.02 -0.50
C LEU A 418 -2.73 8.90 0.33
N GLY A 419 -2.07 7.73 0.37
CA GLY A 419 -0.79 7.56 1.05
C GLY A 419 0.27 8.53 0.56
N SER A 420 0.43 8.67 -0.76
CA SER A 420 1.35 9.66 -1.36
C SER A 420 1.00 11.10 -0.96
N ALA A 421 -0.29 11.44 -0.91
CA ALA A 421 -0.75 12.77 -0.56
C ALA A 421 -0.61 13.09 0.94
N TYR A 422 -0.87 12.12 1.82
CA TYR A 422 -0.61 12.27 3.26
C TYR A 422 0.87 12.51 3.53
N SER A 423 1.77 11.81 2.83
CA SER A 423 3.22 12.02 2.91
C SER A 423 3.62 13.43 2.51
N ALA A 424 3.04 13.97 1.42
CA ALA A 424 3.31 15.33 0.96
C ALA A 424 3.01 16.35 2.05
N GLN A 425 1.81 16.27 2.62
CA GLN A 425 1.40 17.21 3.66
C GLN A 425 2.21 17.04 4.94
N ALA A 426 2.52 15.81 5.33
CA ALA A 426 3.34 15.52 6.50
C ALA A 426 4.74 16.12 6.39
N VAL A 427 5.41 15.95 5.23
CA VAL A 427 6.73 16.51 4.98
C VAL A 427 6.69 18.04 4.95
N ASP A 428 5.67 18.62 4.31
CA ASP A 428 5.50 20.07 4.26
C ASP A 428 5.26 20.67 5.65
N ASP A 429 4.48 19.99 6.50
CA ASP A 429 4.27 20.43 7.89
C ASP A 429 5.55 20.27 8.74
N LEU A 430 6.28 19.16 8.61
CA LEU A 430 7.50 18.93 9.35
C LEU A 430 8.61 19.93 8.98
N ARG A 431 8.70 20.34 7.72
CA ARG A 431 9.64 21.39 7.25
C ARG A 431 9.45 22.76 7.92
N LYS A 432 8.29 23.03 8.51
CA LYS A 432 8.06 24.27 9.27
C LYS A 432 8.88 24.33 10.57
N SER A 433 9.27 23.18 11.11
CA SER A 433 9.99 23.07 12.39
C SER A 433 11.34 22.36 12.31
N MET A 434 11.65 21.71 11.18
CA MET A 434 12.88 20.94 10.97
C MET A 434 13.49 21.24 9.60
N ASP A 435 14.81 21.33 9.54
CA ASP A 435 15.55 21.31 8.28
C ASP A 435 15.77 19.85 7.86
N LEU A 436 14.75 19.27 7.22
CA LEU A 436 14.78 17.88 6.79
C LEU A 436 15.85 17.63 5.71
N ASP A 437 16.06 18.58 4.81
CA ASP A 437 17.03 18.40 3.73
C ASP A 437 18.47 18.35 4.28
N ALA A 438 18.81 19.18 5.27
CA ALA A 438 20.10 19.09 5.95
C ALA A 438 20.27 17.73 6.67
N GLN A 439 19.22 17.25 7.35
CA GLN A 439 19.26 15.95 8.03
C GLN A 439 19.44 14.80 7.03
N TRP A 440 18.73 14.82 5.92
CA TRP A 440 18.80 13.77 4.90
C TRP A 440 20.15 13.77 4.18
N ALA A 441 20.74 14.95 3.94
CA ALA A 441 22.07 15.09 3.35
C ALA A 441 23.18 14.51 4.25
N GLU A 442 22.95 14.38 5.54
CA GLU A 442 23.84 13.72 6.51
C GLU A 442 23.47 12.25 6.75
N GLY A 443 22.38 11.74 6.15
CA GLY A 443 21.85 10.40 6.41
C GLY A 443 21.25 10.25 7.80
N ASN A 444 20.88 11.36 8.47
CA ASN A 444 20.28 11.36 9.78
C ASN A 444 18.75 11.29 9.71
N MET A 445 18.20 10.08 9.83
CA MET A 445 16.75 9.84 9.79
C MET A 445 16.08 9.95 11.17
N GLN A 446 16.85 10.09 12.25
CA GLN A 446 16.29 10.00 13.61
C GLN A 446 15.25 11.09 13.91
N PRO A 447 15.45 12.38 13.57
CA PRO A 447 14.45 13.42 13.84
C PRO A 447 13.12 13.19 13.11
N LEU A 448 13.17 12.72 11.84
CA LEU A 448 11.99 12.32 11.09
C LEU A 448 11.27 11.14 11.77
N LYS A 449 12.00 10.09 12.13
CA LYS A 449 11.46 8.90 12.80
C LYS A 449 10.78 9.25 14.13
N ASP A 450 11.40 10.11 14.95
CA ASP A 450 10.83 10.55 16.23
C ASP A 450 9.53 11.32 16.03
N ALA A 451 9.46 12.17 15.00
CA ALA A 451 8.24 12.88 14.65
C ALA A 451 7.13 11.94 14.18
N LEU A 452 7.43 11.00 13.27
CA LEU A 452 6.46 10.04 12.75
C LEU A 452 5.99 9.07 13.86
N ARG A 453 6.91 8.63 14.73
CA ARG A 453 6.57 7.80 15.89
C ARG A 453 5.58 8.52 16.81
N SER A 454 5.85 9.76 17.13
CA SER A 454 4.98 10.55 18.04
C SER A 454 3.61 10.84 17.42
N ARG A 455 3.55 11.09 16.11
CA ARG A 455 2.32 11.45 15.40
C ARG A 455 1.45 10.24 15.05
N VAL A 456 2.06 9.11 14.67
CA VAL A 456 1.35 7.95 14.11
C VAL A 456 1.78 6.64 14.73
N TRP A 457 3.06 6.25 14.58
CA TRP A 457 3.48 4.86 14.75
C TRP A 457 3.16 4.27 16.12
N GLN A 458 3.48 5.00 17.21
CA GLN A 458 3.25 4.53 18.57
C GLN A 458 1.78 4.24 18.91
N HIS A 459 0.86 4.72 18.09
CA HIS A 459 -0.57 4.59 18.38
C HIS A 459 -1.18 3.30 17.85
N GLY A 460 -0.52 2.62 16.88
CA GLY A 460 -1.12 1.48 16.21
C GLY A 460 -2.54 1.79 15.73
N ARG A 461 -3.49 0.92 16.07
CA ARG A 461 -4.93 1.09 15.78
C ARG A 461 -5.73 1.69 16.94
N ALA A 462 -5.05 2.16 18.00
CA ALA A 462 -5.74 2.66 19.19
C ALA A 462 -6.46 3.99 18.96
N LYS A 463 -6.13 4.73 17.92
CA LYS A 463 -6.78 5.99 17.53
C LYS A 463 -7.62 5.79 16.28
N GLU A 464 -8.68 6.58 16.13
CA GLU A 464 -9.46 6.60 14.90
C GLU A 464 -8.58 7.03 13.71
N PRO A 465 -8.75 6.43 12.53
CA PRO A 465 -7.94 6.75 11.36
C PRO A 465 -7.92 8.23 10.99
N GLN A 466 -9.05 8.90 11.06
CA GLN A 466 -9.11 10.35 10.79
C GLN A 466 -8.25 11.17 11.78
N TRP A 467 -8.19 10.76 13.05
CA TRP A 467 -7.30 11.40 14.02
C TRP A 467 -5.83 11.18 13.65
N LEU A 468 -5.47 9.95 13.23
CA LEU A 468 -4.10 9.63 12.82
C LEU A 468 -3.69 10.41 11.56
N VAL A 469 -4.57 10.53 10.57
CA VAL A 469 -4.32 11.37 9.38
C VAL A 469 -4.11 12.83 9.76
N GLN A 470 -4.96 13.39 10.62
CA GLN A 470 -4.79 14.77 11.09
C GLN A 470 -3.50 14.95 11.89
N SER A 471 -3.14 13.99 12.72
CA SER A 471 -1.90 14.00 13.50
C SER A 471 -0.67 13.91 12.59
N LEU A 472 -0.70 13.04 11.57
CA LEU A 472 0.36 12.92 10.58
C LEU A 472 0.54 14.22 9.80
N CYS A 473 -0.55 14.74 9.26
CA CYS A 473 -0.59 15.92 8.37
C CYS A 473 -0.40 17.26 9.09
N GLY A 474 -0.40 17.27 10.44
CA GLY A 474 -0.35 18.51 11.21
C GLY A 474 -1.65 19.33 11.15
N GLY A 475 -2.77 18.74 10.69
CA GLY A 475 -4.07 19.37 10.53
C GLY A 475 -5.01 18.57 9.64
N ALA A 476 -6.11 19.18 9.21
CA ALA A 476 -7.01 18.56 8.25
C ALA A 476 -6.28 18.24 6.94
N PHE A 477 -6.61 17.12 6.32
CA PHE A 477 -6.03 16.75 5.03
C PHE A 477 -6.44 17.73 3.95
N ASP A 478 -5.45 18.21 3.18
CA ASP A 478 -5.61 19.09 2.03
C ASP A 478 -4.76 18.60 0.84
N ALA A 479 -5.43 18.22 -0.23
CA ALA A 479 -4.80 17.76 -1.47
C ALA A 479 -3.84 18.78 -2.10
N ALA A 480 -3.99 20.08 -1.78
CA ALA A 480 -3.15 21.13 -2.31
C ALA A 480 -1.66 20.95 -1.97
N HIS A 481 -1.32 20.34 -0.82
CA HIS A 481 0.07 20.04 -0.49
C HIS A 481 0.70 19.09 -1.51
N TYR A 482 -0.03 18.03 -1.90
CA TYR A 482 0.48 17.06 -2.87
C TYR A 482 0.51 17.61 -4.29
N THR A 483 -0.54 18.30 -4.74
CA THR A 483 -0.58 18.89 -6.07
C THR A 483 0.48 19.98 -6.26
N ASN A 484 0.71 20.82 -5.25
CA ASN A 484 1.78 21.83 -5.25
C ASN A 484 3.18 21.18 -5.25
N TYR A 485 3.38 20.13 -4.45
CA TYR A 485 4.64 19.38 -4.45
C TYR A 485 4.95 18.83 -5.86
N LEU A 486 4.02 18.12 -6.48
CA LEU A 486 4.21 17.57 -7.83
C LEU A 486 4.47 18.69 -8.85
N LYS A 487 3.66 19.74 -8.84
CA LYS A 487 3.82 20.86 -9.75
C LYS A 487 5.19 21.51 -9.62
N ASN A 488 5.62 21.83 -8.40
CA ASN A 488 6.90 22.50 -8.16
C ASN A 488 8.08 21.61 -8.56
N LYS A 489 8.09 20.33 -8.12
CA LYS A 489 9.14 19.38 -8.43
C LYS A 489 9.31 19.18 -9.93
N TYR A 490 8.24 18.93 -10.66
CA TYR A 490 8.31 18.60 -12.07
C TYR A 490 8.49 19.85 -12.96
N THR A 491 7.99 21.02 -12.54
CA THR A 491 8.32 22.29 -13.19
C THR A 491 9.81 22.58 -13.10
N GLU A 492 10.43 22.44 -11.93
CA GLU A 492 11.86 22.60 -11.74
C GLU A 492 12.66 21.55 -12.54
N LEU A 493 12.28 20.27 -12.40
CA LEU A 493 12.99 19.14 -13.02
C LEU A 493 13.09 19.27 -14.55
N TYR A 494 12.03 19.77 -15.18
CA TYR A 494 11.93 19.91 -16.64
C TYR A 494 12.19 21.33 -17.16
N GLY A 495 12.34 22.32 -16.29
CA GLY A 495 12.59 23.72 -16.65
C GLY A 495 11.39 24.37 -17.37
N LEU A 496 10.16 24.13 -16.87
CA LEU A 496 8.90 24.59 -17.46
C LEU A 496 8.54 26.00 -17.04
#